data_b059a1160811a090dfecda1a1d7f9fda
#
_entry.id   b059a1160811a090dfecda1a1d7f9fda
#
_cell.length_a   1.000
_cell.length_b   1.000
_cell.length_c   1.000
_cell.angle_alpha   90.00
_cell.angle_beta   90.00
_cell.angle_gamma   90.00
#
_symmetry.space_group_name_H-M   'P 1'
#
loop_
_entity.id
_entity.type
_entity.pdbx_description
1 polymer ?
#
loop_
_entity_poly.entity_id
_entity_poly.type
_entity_poly.pdbx_seq_one_letter_code
_entity_poly.pdbx_strand_id
1 'polypeptide(L)'
;METETDQRRGLVILLVFTFFMVVGFDMIMPLVIGHYVNNIGLTATAVSVALAIRQFSQQGLALVGGALADRFQVRTLISMGVFLRVLGFLALAFSSAYGLLIAAMILIGLGGVLFEMPYQSAIAMLTTDEHRPKYYSLNNTITGIASAIAPLLGVALLRLDFKVVCFGAACCFMVNFVLSCTAMPPIMRQAKSYARLCLLLKELPKTDLIKYSCF
;
A
#
# COMPACT_ATOMS: atom_id res chain seq x y z
N MET A 1 -19.38 15.04 -20.65
CA MET A 1 -19.83 13.63 -20.62
C MET A 1 -18.67 12.63 -20.65
N GLU A 2 -17.65 12.76 -21.50
CA GLU A 2 -16.47 11.86 -21.51
C GLU A 2 -15.66 11.90 -20.20
N THR A 3 -15.45 13.06 -19.64
CA THR A 3 -14.67 13.24 -18.38
C THR A 3 -15.32 12.59 -17.17
N GLU A 4 -16.64 12.56 -17.08
CA GLU A 4 -17.37 11.97 -15.93
C GLU A 4 -17.35 10.43 -15.97
N THR A 5 -17.41 9.87 -17.18
CA THR A 5 -17.30 8.42 -17.38
C THR A 5 -15.89 7.91 -17.08
N ASP A 6 -14.86 8.67 -17.44
CA ASP A 6 -13.47 8.33 -17.15
C ASP A 6 -13.14 8.44 -15.65
N GLN A 7 -13.68 9.42 -14.95
CA GLN A 7 -13.56 9.54 -13.49
C GLN A 7 -14.23 8.36 -12.77
N ARG A 8 -15.45 7.98 -13.16
CA ARG A 8 -16.12 6.82 -12.58
C ARG A 8 -15.36 5.52 -12.81
N ARG A 9 -14.83 5.31 -14.02
CA ARG A 9 -13.97 4.15 -14.32
C ARG A 9 -12.72 4.14 -13.46
N GLY A 10 -12.02 5.27 -13.33
CA GLY A 10 -10.85 5.39 -12.47
C GLY A 10 -11.15 5.06 -11.00
N LEU A 11 -12.28 5.52 -10.47
CA LEU A 11 -12.70 5.24 -9.10
C LEU A 11 -13.02 3.76 -8.88
N VAL A 12 -13.71 3.11 -9.82
CA VAL A 12 -14.00 1.65 -9.74
C VAL A 12 -12.70 0.84 -9.77
N ILE A 13 -11.76 1.22 -10.63
CA ILE A 13 -10.44 0.57 -10.71
C ILE A 13 -9.69 0.70 -9.36
N LEU A 14 -9.73 1.86 -8.73
CA LEU A 14 -9.11 2.06 -7.41
C LEU A 14 -9.77 1.20 -6.32
N LEU A 15 -11.09 1.01 -6.35
CA LEU A 15 -11.81 0.14 -5.41
C LEU A 15 -11.44 -1.33 -5.60
N VAL A 16 -11.39 -1.80 -6.84
CA VAL A 16 -10.94 -3.17 -7.17
C VAL A 16 -9.49 -3.36 -6.76
N PHE A 17 -8.65 -2.36 -7.01
CA PHE A 17 -7.27 -2.35 -6.59
C PHE A 17 -7.12 -2.47 -5.06
N THR A 18 -7.90 -1.70 -4.28
CA THR A 18 -7.93 -1.80 -2.83
C THR A 18 -8.32 -3.20 -2.36
N PHE A 19 -9.35 -3.78 -2.97
CA PHE A 19 -9.82 -5.13 -2.61
C PHE A 19 -8.70 -6.17 -2.74
N PHE A 20 -8.07 -6.29 -3.91
CA PHE A 20 -7.00 -7.25 -4.13
C PHE A 20 -5.75 -6.97 -3.29
N MET A 21 -5.48 -5.71 -3.01
CA MET A 21 -4.37 -5.30 -2.18
C MET A 21 -4.54 -5.75 -0.74
N VAL A 22 -5.72 -5.50 -0.16
CA VAL A 22 -6.05 -5.90 1.22
C VAL A 22 -6.12 -7.41 1.34
N VAL A 23 -6.80 -8.09 0.41
CA VAL A 23 -6.88 -9.55 0.40
C VAL A 23 -5.48 -10.17 0.35
N GLY A 24 -4.63 -9.74 -0.59
CA GLY A 24 -3.29 -10.30 -0.73
C GLY A 24 -2.40 -10.06 0.50
N PHE A 25 -2.56 -8.92 1.16
CA PHE A 25 -1.76 -8.57 2.33
C PHE A 25 -2.26 -9.27 3.61
N ASP A 26 -3.54 -9.15 3.92
CA ASP A 26 -4.14 -9.67 5.15
C ASP A 26 -4.25 -11.20 5.16
N MET A 27 -4.17 -11.84 3.99
CA MET A 27 -4.10 -13.30 3.87
C MET A 27 -2.81 -13.88 4.46
N ILE A 28 -1.68 -13.15 4.37
CA ILE A 28 -0.36 -13.62 4.80
C ILE A 28 0.02 -13.12 6.19
N MET A 29 -0.18 -11.83 6.47
CA MET A 29 0.41 -11.18 7.64
C MET A 29 0.08 -11.87 8.97
N PRO A 30 -1.16 -12.33 9.23
CA PRO A 30 -1.47 -13.06 10.45
C PRO A 30 -0.76 -14.42 10.55
N LEU A 31 -0.44 -15.04 9.42
CA LEU A 31 0.12 -16.38 9.36
C LEU A 31 1.66 -16.42 9.48
N VAL A 32 2.33 -15.31 9.23
CA VAL A 32 3.80 -15.21 9.26
C VAL A 32 4.35 -15.66 10.60
N ILE A 33 3.83 -15.14 11.72
CA ILE A 33 4.34 -15.49 13.06
C ILE A 33 4.18 -16.99 13.31
N GLY A 34 2.98 -17.52 13.06
CA GLY A 34 2.69 -18.94 13.28
C GLY A 34 3.58 -19.87 12.45
N HIS A 35 3.78 -19.56 11.17
CA HIS A 35 4.61 -20.37 10.28
C HIS A 35 6.09 -20.36 10.69
N TYR A 36 6.66 -19.18 10.92
CA TYR A 36 8.10 -19.08 11.23
C TYR A 36 8.46 -19.56 12.62
N VAL A 37 7.55 -19.45 13.58
CA VAL A 37 7.77 -19.97 14.96
C VAL A 37 7.59 -21.48 14.98
N ASN A 38 6.47 -22.00 14.44
CA ASN A 38 6.12 -23.41 14.62
C ASN A 38 6.82 -24.34 13.60
N ASN A 39 7.06 -23.88 12.38
CA ASN A 39 7.58 -24.75 11.31
C ASN A 39 9.08 -24.54 11.04
N ILE A 40 9.60 -23.31 11.24
CA ILE A 40 11.03 -23.00 10.98
C ILE A 40 11.82 -22.96 12.30
N GLY A 41 11.14 -22.80 13.44
CA GLY A 41 11.79 -22.81 14.77
C GLY A 41 12.43 -21.47 15.15
N LEU A 42 12.02 -20.37 14.50
CA LEU A 42 12.45 -19.02 14.91
C LEU A 42 11.73 -18.60 16.18
N THR A 43 12.38 -17.78 17.01
CA THR A 43 11.73 -17.20 18.18
C THR A 43 10.65 -16.19 17.75
N ALA A 44 9.55 -16.13 18.50
CA ALA A 44 8.48 -15.16 18.24
C ALA A 44 9.02 -13.71 18.25
N THR A 45 10.00 -13.43 19.11
CA THR A 45 10.68 -12.13 19.16
C THR A 45 11.40 -11.81 17.84
N ALA A 46 12.14 -12.76 17.26
CA ALA A 46 12.85 -12.55 16.00
C ALA A 46 11.88 -12.25 14.86
N VAL A 47 10.77 -12.99 14.77
CA VAL A 47 9.74 -12.74 13.75
C VAL A 47 9.05 -11.39 13.96
N SER A 48 8.76 -11.02 15.21
CA SER A 48 8.18 -9.71 15.53
C SER A 48 9.11 -8.56 15.17
N VAL A 49 10.43 -8.71 15.36
CA VAL A 49 11.43 -7.74 14.92
C VAL A 49 11.42 -7.60 13.41
N ALA A 50 11.33 -8.70 12.64
CA ALA A 50 11.23 -8.64 11.19
C ALA A 50 9.95 -7.87 10.72
N LEU A 51 8.81 -8.10 11.37
CA LEU A 51 7.58 -7.35 11.13
C LEU A 51 7.70 -5.87 11.51
N ALA A 52 8.38 -5.56 12.62
CA ALA A 52 8.66 -4.19 13.02
C ALA A 52 9.57 -3.47 12.01
N ILE A 53 10.60 -4.14 11.49
CA ILE A 53 11.47 -3.60 10.42
C ILE A 53 10.64 -3.29 9.17
N ARG A 54 9.72 -4.17 8.76
CA ARG A 54 8.80 -3.90 7.65
C ARG A 54 7.98 -2.64 7.89
N GLN A 55 7.37 -2.54 9.07
CA GLN A 55 6.51 -1.41 9.44
C GLN A 55 7.31 -0.11 9.52
N PHE A 56 8.50 -0.16 10.12
CA PHE A 56 9.40 0.98 10.18
C PHE A 56 9.86 1.42 8.79
N SER A 57 10.22 0.47 7.90
CA SER A 57 10.58 0.76 6.51
C SER A 57 9.43 1.45 5.77
N GLN A 58 8.19 1.01 5.98
CA GLN A 58 7.02 1.58 5.31
C GLN A 58 6.68 2.98 5.86
N GLN A 59 6.61 3.16 7.17
CA GLN A 59 6.17 4.42 7.77
C GLN A 59 7.32 5.41 7.96
N GLY A 60 8.51 4.93 8.34
CA GLY A 60 9.70 5.79 8.51
C GLY A 60 10.15 6.46 7.20
N LEU A 61 9.92 5.80 6.06
CA LEU A 61 10.26 6.35 4.75
C LEU A 61 9.05 7.00 4.03
N ALA A 62 7.91 7.17 4.69
CA ALA A 62 6.71 7.76 4.09
C ALA A 62 6.97 9.18 3.54
N LEU A 63 7.78 9.99 4.22
CA LEU A 63 8.20 11.32 3.73
C LEU A 63 8.99 11.23 2.42
N VAL A 64 9.85 10.22 2.29
CA VAL A 64 10.61 9.96 1.06
C VAL A 64 9.65 9.55 -0.06
N GLY A 65 8.67 8.68 0.24
CA GLY A 65 7.61 8.29 -0.69
C GLY A 65 6.81 9.48 -1.21
N GLY A 66 6.46 10.43 -0.34
CA GLY A 66 5.81 11.69 -0.70
C GLY A 66 6.66 12.53 -1.65
N ALA A 67 7.94 12.73 -1.30
CA ALA A 67 8.88 13.49 -2.15
C ALA A 67 9.13 12.83 -3.53
N LEU A 68 9.11 11.49 -3.59
CA LEU A 68 9.16 10.77 -4.86
C LEU A 68 7.88 10.97 -5.68
N ALA A 69 6.71 10.95 -5.04
CA ALA A 69 5.43 11.18 -5.69
C ALA A 69 5.36 12.57 -6.35
N ASP A 70 6.08 13.55 -5.81
CA ASP A 70 6.17 14.89 -6.41
C ASP A 70 7.08 14.93 -7.66
N ARG A 71 8.03 14.02 -7.78
CA ARG A 71 9.03 14.00 -8.87
C ARG A 71 8.66 13.06 -10.01
N PHE A 72 8.05 11.93 -9.68
CA PHE A 72 7.73 10.87 -10.64
C PHE A 72 6.23 10.80 -10.93
N GLN A 73 5.86 10.16 -12.04
CA GLN A 73 4.45 9.89 -12.35
C GLN A 73 3.85 8.94 -11.31
N VAL A 74 2.72 9.31 -10.74
CA VAL A 74 1.99 8.53 -9.73
C VAL A 74 1.77 7.08 -10.17
N ARG A 75 1.38 6.86 -11.43
CA ARG A 75 1.18 5.52 -12.01
C ARG A 75 2.46 4.67 -11.96
N THR A 76 3.60 5.23 -12.33
CA THR A 76 4.88 4.51 -12.33
C THR A 76 5.30 4.11 -10.92
N LEU A 77 5.14 5.01 -9.94
CA LEU A 77 5.45 4.72 -8.55
C LEU A 77 4.56 3.62 -7.96
N ILE A 78 3.25 3.68 -8.23
CA ILE A 78 2.30 2.65 -7.81
C ILE A 78 2.71 1.29 -8.42
N SER A 79 2.99 1.25 -9.72
CA SER A 79 3.40 0.00 -10.39
C SER A 79 4.70 -0.55 -9.82
N MET A 80 5.72 0.29 -9.60
CA MET A 80 6.98 -0.13 -8.97
C MET A 80 6.78 -0.63 -7.54
N GLY A 81 5.97 0.06 -6.74
CA GLY A 81 5.68 -0.33 -5.36
C GLY A 81 4.96 -1.68 -5.28
N VAL A 82 3.97 -1.90 -6.15
CA VAL A 82 3.25 -3.17 -6.25
C VAL A 82 4.17 -4.29 -6.72
N PHE A 83 5.00 -4.05 -7.74
CA PHE A 83 5.96 -5.03 -8.24
C PHE A 83 6.99 -5.43 -7.15
N LEU A 84 7.47 -4.46 -6.39
CA LEU A 84 8.39 -4.73 -5.28
C LEU A 84 7.74 -5.62 -4.20
N ARG A 85 6.45 -5.43 -3.93
CA ARG A 85 5.68 -6.31 -3.04
C ARG A 85 5.54 -7.71 -3.59
N VAL A 86 5.30 -7.89 -4.90
CA VAL A 86 5.30 -9.22 -5.53
C VAL A 86 6.61 -9.94 -5.28
N LEU A 87 7.75 -9.28 -5.53
CA LEU A 87 9.07 -9.85 -5.25
C LEU A 87 9.26 -10.17 -3.76
N GLY A 88 8.78 -9.31 -2.87
CA GLY A 88 8.83 -9.53 -1.43
C GLY A 88 8.04 -10.76 -0.99
N PHE A 89 6.82 -10.96 -1.51
CA PHE A 89 6.02 -12.16 -1.20
C PHE A 89 6.60 -13.44 -1.82
N LEU A 90 7.17 -13.35 -3.01
CA LEU A 90 7.91 -14.49 -3.60
C LEU A 90 9.16 -14.82 -2.77
N ALA A 91 9.93 -13.83 -2.33
CA ALA A 91 11.07 -14.04 -1.45
C ALA A 91 10.63 -14.68 -0.13
N LEU A 92 9.48 -14.28 0.42
CA LEU A 92 8.89 -14.85 1.62
C LEU A 92 8.54 -16.34 1.45
N ALA A 93 8.04 -16.74 0.27
CA ALA A 93 7.72 -18.15 -0.04
C ALA A 93 8.94 -19.09 0.05
N PHE A 94 10.13 -18.57 -0.19
CA PHE A 94 11.38 -19.34 -0.19
C PHE A 94 12.27 -19.04 1.03
N SER A 95 11.82 -18.22 1.97
CA SER A 95 12.64 -17.82 3.10
C SER A 95 12.64 -18.91 4.18
N SER A 96 13.75 -19.65 4.23
CA SER A 96 14.05 -20.64 5.29
C SER A 96 14.98 -20.07 6.35
N ALA A 97 15.66 -18.96 6.08
CA ALA A 97 16.63 -18.34 6.98
C ALA A 97 16.14 -16.96 7.45
N TYR A 98 16.50 -16.59 8.67
CA TYR A 98 16.13 -15.32 9.27
C TYR A 98 16.55 -14.10 8.42
N GLY A 99 17.75 -14.13 7.83
CA GLY A 99 18.23 -13.06 6.95
C GLY A 99 17.36 -12.84 5.73
N LEU A 100 16.87 -13.92 5.10
CA LEU A 100 15.98 -13.83 3.95
C LEU A 100 14.59 -13.36 4.34
N LEU A 101 14.11 -13.72 5.54
CA LEU A 101 12.87 -13.16 6.10
C LEU A 101 12.97 -11.64 6.27
N ILE A 102 14.06 -11.13 6.83
CA ILE A 102 14.28 -9.68 6.98
C ILE A 102 14.32 -9.01 5.60
N ALA A 103 15.06 -9.57 4.64
CA ALA A 103 15.13 -9.02 3.28
C ALA A 103 13.75 -8.97 2.61
N ALA A 104 12.95 -10.03 2.73
CA ALA A 104 11.57 -10.06 2.23
C ALA A 104 10.70 -8.97 2.90
N MET A 105 10.81 -8.81 4.22
CA MET A 105 10.06 -7.79 4.98
C MET A 105 10.44 -6.36 4.58
N ILE A 106 11.73 -6.11 4.33
CA ILE A 106 12.21 -4.81 3.82
C ILE A 106 11.63 -4.56 2.42
N LEU A 107 11.68 -5.53 1.51
CA LEU A 107 11.12 -5.40 0.16
C LEU A 107 9.62 -5.07 0.19
N ILE A 108 8.85 -5.78 1.04
CA ILE A 108 7.42 -5.52 1.21
C ILE A 108 7.18 -4.13 1.77
N GLY A 109 7.98 -3.70 2.75
CA GLY A 109 7.91 -2.36 3.36
C GLY A 109 8.23 -1.25 2.37
N LEU A 110 9.33 -1.37 1.61
CA LEU A 110 9.72 -0.41 0.57
C LEU A 110 8.67 -0.33 -0.55
N GLY A 111 8.11 -1.47 -0.95
CA GLY A 111 6.98 -1.50 -1.87
C GLY A 111 5.78 -0.71 -1.34
N GLY A 112 5.54 -0.75 -0.01
CA GLY A 112 4.53 0.06 0.66
C GLY A 112 4.77 1.56 0.55
N VAL A 113 5.99 2.01 0.76
CA VAL A 113 6.38 3.43 0.63
C VAL A 113 6.08 3.98 -0.76
N LEU A 114 6.50 3.24 -1.78
CA LEU A 114 6.32 3.65 -3.18
C LEU A 114 4.87 3.62 -3.65
N PHE A 115 4.02 2.89 -2.93
CA PHE A 115 2.60 2.72 -3.27
C PHE A 115 1.70 3.68 -2.49
N GLU A 116 1.83 3.77 -1.17
CA GLU A 116 0.80 4.32 -0.27
C GLU A 116 0.56 5.82 -0.50
N MET A 117 1.62 6.61 -0.56
CA MET A 117 1.50 8.06 -0.78
C MET A 117 1.01 8.41 -2.19
N PRO A 118 1.55 7.82 -3.28
CA PRO A 118 1.00 8.05 -4.62
C PRO A 118 -0.45 7.59 -4.77
N TYR A 119 -0.86 6.51 -4.09
CA TYR A 119 -2.23 6.02 -4.12
C TYR A 119 -3.20 7.00 -3.48
N GLN A 120 -2.86 7.55 -2.30
CA GLN A 120 -3.66 8.60 -1.65
C GLN A 120 -3.77 9.86 -2.53
N SER A 121 -2.69 10.24 -3.20
CA SER A 121 -2.70 11.34 -4.16
C SER A 121 -3.62 11.06 -5.35
N ALA A 122 -3.61 9.83 -5.87
CA ALA A 122 -4.50 9.43 -6.96
C ALA A 122 -5.98 9.54 -6.59
N ILE A 123 -6.34 9.09 -5.38
CA ILE A 123 -7.71 9.24 -4.85
C ILE A 123 -8.10 10.72 -4.77
N ALA A 124 -7.23 11.55 -4.21
CA ALA A 124 -7.50 12.98 -4.05
C ALA A 124 -7.69 13.70 -5.40
N MET A 125 -7.00 13.25 -6.45
CA MET A 125 -7.11 13.81 -7.80
C MET A 125 -8.35 13.36 -8.56
N LEU A 126 -8.80 12.13 -8.34
CA LEU A 126 -9.95 11.54 -9.03
C LEU A 126 -11.29 11.85 -8.34
N THR A 127 -11.25 12.30 -7.08
CA THR A 127 -12.45 12.65 -6.32
C THR A 127 -12.62 14.16 -6.21
N THR A 128 -13.83 14.66 -6.51
CA THR A 128 -14.24 16.04 -6.18
C THR A 128 -14.52 16.16 -4.68
N ASP A 129 -14.40 17.35 -4.12
CA ASP A 129 -14.61 17.58 -2.68
C ASP A 129 -16.00 17.09 -2.20
N GLU A 130 -17.02 17.19 -3.03
CA GLU A 130 -18.38 16.74 -2.75
C GLU A 130 -18.49 15.20 -2.69
N HIS A 131 -17.79 14.47 -3.55
CA HIS A 131 -17.89 13.01 -3.68
C HIS A 131 -16.83 12.26 -2.87
N ARG A 132 -15.84 12.97 -2.36
CA ARG A 132 -14.71 12.40 -1.59
C ARG A 132 -15.16 11.65 -0.33
N PRO A 133 -16.08 12.16 0.52
CA PRO A 133 -16.54 11.42 1.71
C PRO A 133 -17.21 10.08 1.35
N LYS A 134 -18.04 10.08 0.30
CA LYS A 134 -18.71 8.87 -0.20
C LYS A 134 -17.72 7.83 -0.70
N TYR A 135 -16.69 8.25 -1.42
CA TYR A 135 -15.64 7.37 -1.90
C TYR A 135 -14.85 6.75 -0.75
N TYR A 136 -14.42 7.54 0.24
CA TYR A 136 -13.71 7.02 1.41
C TYR A 136 -14.56 6.05 2.23
N SER A 137 -15.87 6.33 2.39
CA SER A 137 -16.80 5.41 3.05
C SER A 137 -16.87 4.07 2.31
N LEU A 138 -17.00 4.10 0.98
CA LEU A 138 -17.05 2.89 0.17
C LEU A 138 -15.72 2.12 0.21
N ASN A 139 -14.59 2.83 0.12
CA ASN A 139 -13.26 2.25 0.24
C ASN A 139 -13.07 1.56 1.60
N ASN A 140 -13.48 2.19 2.69
CA ASN A 140 -13.42 1.60 4.03
C ASN A 140 -14.32 0.37 4.17
N THR A 141 -15.50 0.39 3.56
CA THR A 141 -16.40 -0.78 3.54
C THR A 141 -15.75 -1.96 2.79
N ILE A 142 -15.19 -1.71 1.62
CA ILE A 142 -14.47 -2.73 0.83
C ILE A 142 -13.26 -3.26 1.60
N THR A 143 -12.48 -2.37 2.22
CA THR A 143 -11.36 -2.76 3.08
C THR A 143 -11.82 -3.65 4.22
N GLY A 144 -12.89 -3.28 4.93
CA GLY A 144 -13.44 -4.08 6.03
C GLY A 144 -13.89 -5.48 5.59
N ILE A 145 -14.60 -5.58 4.46
CA ILE A 145 -15.04 -6.86 3.89
C ILE A 145 -13.81 -7.70 3.48
N ALA A 146 -12.85 -7.09 2.78
CA ALA A 146 -11.63 -7.76 2.34
C ALA A 146 -10.81 -8.27 3.52
N SER A 147 -10.60 -7.44 4.57
CA SER A 147 -9.86 -7.82 5.79
C SER A 147 -10.56 -8.92 6.60
N ALA A 148 -11.89 -9.03 6.53
CA ALA A 148 -12.62 -10.12 7.17
C ALA A 148 -12.45 -11.46 6.41
N ILE A 149 -12.45 -11.42 5.08
CA ILE A 149 -12.36 -12.60 4.22
C ILE A 149 -10.91 -13.09 4.06
N ALA A 150 -9.95 -12.19 3.97
CA ALA A 150 -8.56 -12.51 3.65
C ALA A 150 -7.91 -13.52 4.60
N PRO A 151 -8.01 -13.40 5.94
CA PRO A 151 -7.43 -14.39 6.85
C PRO A 151 -8.06 -15.77 6.69
N LEU A 152 -9.37 -15.85 6.38
CA LEU A 152 -10.06 -17.12 6.16
C LEU A 152 -9.50 -17.82 4.91
N LEU A 153 -9.29 -17.08 3.83
CA LEU A 153 -8.62 -17.59 2.62
C LEU A 153 -7.20 -18.02 2.93
N GLY A 154 -6.47 -17.22 3.72
CA GLY A 154 -5.11 -17.55 4.15
C GLY A 154 -5.03 -18.87 4.90
N VAL A 155 -5.90 -19.08 5.90
CA VAL A 155 -5.97 -20.33 6.66
C VAL A 155 -6.40 -21.52 5.79
N ALA A 156 -7.33 -21.30 4.86
CA ALA A 156 -7.75 -22.36 3.93
C ALA A 156 -6.58 -22.79 3.02
N LEU A 157 -5.82 -21.87 2.47
CA LEU A 157 -4.65 -22.14 1.64
C LEU A 157 -3.48 -22.70 2.45
N LEU A 158 -3.34 -22.31 3.71
CA LEU A 158 -2.29 -22.84 4.62
C LEU A 158 -2.41 -24.34 4.84
N ARG A 159 -3.60 -24.91 4.69
CA ARG A 159 -3.80 -26.38 4.76
C ARG A 159 -3.03 -27.13 3.67
N LEU A 160 -2.70 -26.47 2.57
CA LEU A 160 -1.89 -27.02 1.49
C LEU A 160 -0.40 -26.81 1.78
N ASP A 161 0.03 -25.57 1.86
CA ASP A 161 1.41 -25.17 2.20
C ASP A 161 1.43 -23.64 2.39
N PHE A 162 2.35 -23.15 3.23
CA PHE A 162 2.61 -21.71 3.38
C PHE A 162 3.07 -21.05 2.06
N LYS A 163 3.80 -21.78 1.23
CA LYS A 163 4.20 -21.30 -0.09
C LYS A 163 3.00 -20.98 -0.97
N VAL A 164 1.92 -21.77 -0.89
CA VAL A 164 0.69 -21.55 -1.66
C VAL A 164 0.02 -20.24 -1.23
N VAL A 165 0.04 -19.93 0.06
CA VAL A 165 -0.45 -18.63 0.58
C VAL A 165 0.36 -17.48 0.00
N CYS A 166 1.69 -17.60 0.00
CA CYS A 166 2.59 -16.57 -0.56
C CYS A 166 2.39 -16.38 -2.07
N PHE A 167 2.21 -17.45 -2.83
CA PHE A 167 1.88 -17.38 -4.26
C PHE A 167 0.52 -16.76 -4.51
N GLY A 168 -0.48 -17.09 -3.68
CA GLY A 168 -1.80 -16.49 -3.73
C GLY A 168 -1.75 -14.96 -3.55
N ALA A 169 -1.01 -14.51 -2.54
CA ALA A 169 -0.80 -13.07 -2.34
C ALA A 169 -0.02 -12.44 -3.50
N ALA A 170 1.05 -13.07 -3.95
CA ALA A 170 1.81 -12.57 -5.11
C ALA A 170 0.92 -12.45 -6.36
N CYS A 171 -0.02 -13.38 -6.55
CA CYS A 171 -1.01 -13.34 -7.63
C CYS A 171 -1.95 -12.14 -7.48
N CYS A 172 -2.49 -11.88 -6.29
CA CYS A 172 -3.31 -10.69 -6.01
C CYS A 172 -2.56 -9.38 -6.32
N PHE A 173 -1.29 -9.29 -5.92
CA PHE A 173 -0.45 -8.15 -6.24
C PHE A 173 -0.08 -8.07 -7.72
N MET A 174 0.08 -9.21 -8.41
CA MET A 174 0.30 -9.22 -9.86
C MET A 174 -0.93 -8.71 -10.62
N VAL A 175 -2.15 -9.07 -10.20
CA VAL A 175 -3.39 -8.48 -10.75
C VAL A 175 -3.38 -6.96 -10.56
N ASN A 176 -3.01 -6.48 -9.39
CA ASN A 176 -2.88 -5.04 -9.14
C ASN A 176 -1.81 -4.38 -10.01
N PHE A 177 -0.69 -5.05 -10.25
CA PHE A 177 0.34 -4.56 -11.15
C PHE A 177 -0.19 -4.39 -12.58
N VAL A 178 -0.88 -5.40 -13.09
CA VAL A 178 -1.51 -5.34 -14.43
C VAL A 178 -2.55 -4.24 -14.48
N LEU A 179 -3.43 -4.11 -13.48
CA LEU A 179 -4.43 -3.05 -13.40
C LEU A 179 -3.78 -1.66 -13.38
N SER A 180 -2.68 -1.49 -12.64
CA SER A 180 -1.93 -0.23 -12.61
C SER A 180 -1.33 0.11 -13.98
N CYS A 181 -0.80 -0.89 -14.69
CA CYS A 181 -0.17 -0.69 -16.00
C CYS A 181 -1.18 -0.47 -17.14
N THR A 182 -2.38 -1.04 -17.06
CA THR A 182 -3.34 -1.04 -18.18
C THR A 182 -4.48 -0.06 -17.99
N ALA A 183 -5.07 -0.05 -16.80
CA ALA A 183 -6.36 0.58 -16.56
C ALA A 183 -6.28 1.94 -15.83
N MET A 184 -5.14 2.24 -15.18
CA MET A 184 -4.99 3.50 -14.46
C MET A 184 -4.75 4.64 -15.46
N PRO A 185 -5.63 5.68 -15.51
CA PRO A 185 -5.42 6.82 -16.38
C PRO A 185 -4.06 7.49 -16.05
N PRO A 186 -3.38 8.09 -17.04
CA PRO A 186 -2.16 8.83 -16.80
C PRO A 186 -2.48 10.07 -15.97
N ILE A 187 -2.40 9.91 -14.63
CA ILE A 187 -2.64 11.00 -13.69
C ILE A 187 -1.44 11.93 -13.78
N MET A 188 -1.61 13.03 -14.51
CA MET A 188 -0.58 14.05 -14.65
C MET A 188 -0.43 14.81 -13.33
N ARG A 189 0.81 14.97 -12.97
CA ARG A 189 1.45 15.71 -11.89
C ARG A 189 0.70 16.99 -11.48
N GLN A 190 0.21 17.05 -10.25
CA GLN A 190 -0.06 18.33 -9.57
C GLN A 190 1.18 18.78 -8.76
N ALA A 191 2.27 19.10 -9.45
CA ALA A 191 3.46 19.70 -8.83
C ALA A 191 3.24 21.13 -8.30
N LYS A 192 2.01 21.66 -8.33
CA LYS A 192 1.69 23.05 -7.96
C LYS A 192 1.07 23.25 -6.59
N SER A 193 0.55 22.20 -5.92
CA SER A 193 -0.22 22.42 -4.69
C SER A 193 0.68 22.54 -3.46
N TYR A 194 1.68 21.69 -3.34
CA TYR A 194 2.60 21.74 -2.18
C TYR A 194 3.59 22.91 -2.25
N ALA A 195 4.06 23.27 -3.44
CA ALA A 195 4.89 24.45 -3.62
C ALA A 195 4.13 25.74 -3.26
N ARG A 196 2.83 25.79 -3.58
CA ARG A 196 1.95 26.92 -3.20
C ARG A 196 1.66 26.94 -1.69
N LEU A 197 1.46 25.77 -1.06
CA LEU A 197 1.29 25.67 0.39
C LEU A 197 2.59 26.05 1.13
N CYS A 198 3.74 25.61 0.63
CA CYS A 198 5.05 25.97 1.21
C CYS A 198 5.37 27.46 1.04
N LEU A 199 4.94 28.08 -0.07
CA LEU A 199 5.05 29.52 -0.30
C LEU A 199 4.08 30.28 0.60
N LEU A 200 2.83 29.82 0.76
CA LEU A 200 1.85 30.41 1.66
C LEU A 200 2.28 30.31 3.14
N LEU A 201 2.86 29.17 3.55
CA LEU A 201 3.42 29.00 4.90
C LEU A 201 4.67 29.85 5.12
N LYS A 202 5.41 30.20 4.07
CA LYS A 202 6.58 31.07 4.14
C LYS A 202 6.19 32.57 4.16
N GLU A 203 5.00 32.89 3.66
CA GLU A 203 4.46 34.26 3.67
C GLU A 203 3.61 34.57 4.91
N LEU A 204 3.23 33.55 5.72
CA LEU A 204 2.52 33.76 6.97
C LEU A 204 3.46 34.46 7.97
N PRO A 205 3.07 35.60 8.53
CA PRO A 205 3.84 36.26 9.56
C PRO A 205 4.00 35.33 10.76
N LYS A 206 5.22 35.23 11.28
CA LYS A 206 5.62 34.31 12.38
C LYS A 206 4.76 34.42 13.65
N THR A 207 3.92 35.42 13.75
CA THR A 207 2.98 35.68 14.86
C THR A 207 1.76 34.78 14.88
N ASP A 208 1.33 34.19 13.74
CA ASP A 208 0.11 33.40 13.69
C ASP A 208 0.32 31.88 13.84
N LEU A 209 1.56 31.41 13.76
CA LEU A 209 1.93 30.00 13.93
C LEU A 209 1.68 29.47 15.35
N ILE A 210 1.62 30.34 16.35
CA ILE A 210 1.39 29.97 17.76
C ILE A 210 -0.11 29.72 18.06
N LYS A 211 -1.01 30.24 17.26
CA LYS A 211 -2.47 30.12 17.49
C LYS A 211 -3.07 28.77 17.05
N TYR A 212 -2.39 28.01 16.20
CA TYR A 212 -2.88 26.72 15.67
C TYR A 212 -2.14 25.50 16.25
N SER A 213 -1.28 25.72 17.26
CA SER A 213 -0.58 24.63 17.97
C SER A 213 -1.37 24.05 19.16
N CYS A 214 -2.62 24.46 19.36
CA CYS A 214 -3.47 24.00 20.47
C CYS A 214 -4.85 23.54 19.97
N PHE A 215 -4.85 22.55 19.03
CA PHE A 215 -6.02 21.70 18.81
C PHE A 215 -5.56 20.34 18.30
#